data_d3588ec0c65ba24521e218e79a0d5dbc
#
_entry.id   d3588ec0c65ba24521e218e79a0d5dbc
#
_cell.length_a   1.000
_cell.length_b   1.000
_cell.length_c   1.000
_cell.angle_alpha   90.00
_cell.angle_beta   90.00
_cell.angle_gamma   90.00
#
_symmetry.space_group_name_H-M   'P 1'
#
loop_
_entity.id
_entity.type
_entity.pdbx_description
1 polymer ?
#
loop_
_entity_poly.entity_id
_entity_poly.type
_entity_poly.pdbx_seq_one_letter_code
_entity_poly.pdbx_strand_id
1 'polypeptide(L)' 'MRMAKRWKCVECGYVHEGDHPPDACPVCYAPSDAFVEVVVNA' A
#
# COMPACT_ATOMS: atom_id res chain seq x y z
N MET A 1 9.72 -19.24 1.33
CA MET A 1 8.85 -18.58 0.86
C MET A 1 8.76 -17.24 1.27
N ARG A 2 8.35 -16.32 0.53
CA ARG A 2 8.28 -15.03 0.89
C ARG A 2 6.95 -14.52 0.69
N MET A 3 6.48 -13.70 1.59
CA MET A 3 5.23 -13.12 1.47
C MET A 3 5.43 -11.74 1.11
N ALA A 4 4.96 -11.32 -0.03
CA ALA A 4 5.05 -9.96 -0.48
C ALA A 4 3.79 -9.23 -0.09
N LYS A 5 3.92 -8.15 0.65
CA LYS A 5 2.78 -7.34 1.02
C LYS A 5 2.71 -6.12 0.14
N ARG A 6 1.52 -5.74 -0.22
CA ARG A 6 1.29 -4.55 -1.00
C ARG A 6 0.20 -3.75 -0.33
N TRP A 7 0.31 -2.44 -0.47
CA TRP A 7 -0.65 -1.53 0.15
C TRP A 7 -1.21 -0.65 -0.94
N LYS A 8 -2.52 -0.65 -1.08
CA LYS A 8 -3.17 0.10 -2.13
C LYS A 8 -3.85 1.32 -1.56
N CYS A 9 -3.58 2.48 -2.16
CA CYS A 9 -4.23 3.71 -1.76
C CYS A 9 -5.65 3.74 -2.32
N VAL A 10 -6.64 3.87 -1.44
CA VAL A 10 -8.01 3.86 -1.88
C VAL A 10 -8.41 5.18 -2.54
N GLU A 11 -7.55 6.20 -2.45
CA GLU A 11 -7.88 7.49 -3.02
C GLU A 11 -7.47 7.58 -4.49
N CYS A 12 -6.26 7.16 -4.82
CA CYS A 12 -5.77 7.30 -6.17
C CYS A 12 -5.38 5.98 -6.82
N GLY A 13 -5.36 4.90 -6.05
CA GLY A 13 -5.02 3.59 -6.61
C GLY A 13 -3.54 3.29 -6.64
N TYR A 14 -2.72 4.11 -5.99
CA TYR A 14 -1.29 3.85 -5.93
C TYR A 14 -1.03 2.59 -5.12
N VAL A 15 -0.08 1.78 -5.58
CA VAL A 15 0.27 0.55 -4.89
C VAL A 15 1.69 0.67 -4.38
N HIS A 16 1.88 0.41 -3.10
CA HIS A 16 3.17 0.46 -2.46
C HIS A 16 3.53 -0.95 -2.00
N GLU A 17 4.75 -1.37 -2.24
CA GLU A 17 5.20 -2.68 -1.80
C GLU A 17 6.11 -2.54 -0.60
N GLY A 18 5.88 -3.38 0.40
CA GLY A 18 6.68 -3.35 1.60
C GLY A 18 5.93 -3.91 2.77
N ASP A 19 6.58 -3.94 3.92
CA ASP A 19 5.98 -4.51 5.12
C ASP A 19 4.92 -3.60 5.71
N HIS A 20 4.98 -2.31 5.39
CA HIS A 20 3.99 -1.39 5.92
C HIS A 20 3.73 -0.31 4.89
N PRO A 21 2.61 0.38 5.01
CA PRO A 21 2.28 1.42 4.05
C PRO A 21 3.20 2.63 4.24
N PRO A 22 3.29 3.49 3.24
CA PRO A 22 4.10 4.69 3.38
C PRO A 22 3.40 5.67 4.32
N ASP A 23 4.15 6.65 4.82
CA ASP A 23 3.57 7.65 5.70
C ASP A 23 2.49 8.44 4.98
N ALA A 24 2.67 8.65 3.69
CA ALA A 24 1.70 9.37 2.90
C ALA A 24 1.85 8.91 1.46
N CYS A 25 0.76 8.97 0.72
CA CYS A 25 0.78 8.58 -0.67
C CYS A 25 1.61 9.60 -1.46
N PRO A 26 2.60 9.17 -2.23
CA PRO A 26 3.41 10.11 -3.01
C PRO A 26 2.66 10.68 -4.21
N VAL A 27 1.49 10.16 -4.50
CA VAL A 27 0.72 10.63 -5.65
C VAL A 27 -0.36 11.62 -5.21
N CYS A 28 -1.17 11.26 -4.22
CA CYS A 28 -2.26 12.12 -3.80
C CYS A 28 -2.11 12.60 -2.37
N TYR A 29 -1.02 12.22 -1.70
CA TYR A 29 -0.74 12.66 -0.33
C TYR A 29 -1.79 12.20 0.67
N ALA A 30 -2.49 11.13 0.37
CA ALA A 30 -3.41 10.58 1.33
C ALA A 30 -2.64 10.00 2.52
N PRO A 31 -3.22 10.01 3.71
CA PRO A 31 -2.52 9.47 4.88
C PRO A 31 -2.38 7.97 4.80
N SER A 32 -1.54 7.39 5.65
CA SER A 32 -1.34 5.95 5.64
C SER A 32 -2.64 5.20 5.93
N ASP A 33 -3.59 5.84 6.59
CA ASP A 33 -4.88 5.22 6.86
C ASP A 33 -5.66 4.94 5.59
N ALA A 34 -5.31 5.61 4.50
CA ALA A 34 -6.00 5.41 3.23
C ALA A 34 -5.48 4.19 2.49
N PHE A 35 -4.51 3.48 3.07
CA PHE A 35 -3.96 2.32 2.41
C PHE A 35 -4.57 1.04 2.98
N VAL A 36 -4.88 0.10 2.10
CA VAL A 36 -5.39 -1.20 2.52
C VAL A 36 -4.38 -2.24 2.12
N GLU A 37 -4.26 -3.26 2.94
CA GLU A 37 -3.28 -4.30 2.68
C GLU A 37 -3.79 -5.24 1.61
N VAL A 38 -2.95 -5.52 0.63
CA VAL A 38 -3.26 -6.49 -0.41
C VAL A 38 -2.21 -7.58 -0.31
N VAL A 39 -2.63 -8.77 0.06
CA VAL A 39 -1.72 -9.88 0.21
C VAL A 39 -1.68 -10.64 -1.10
N VAL A 40 -0.50 -10.78 -1.64
CA VAL A 40 -0.33 -11.52 -2.87
C VAL A 40 0.20 -12.88 -2.52
N ASN A 41 -0.57 -13.92 -2.88
CA ASN A 41 -0.16 -15.23 -2.57
C ASN A 41 0.27 -15.84 -3.84
N ALA A 42 1.48 -15.96 -4.09
CA ALA A 42 1.94 -16.46 -5.38
C ALA A 42 2.31 -17.91 -5.36
#